data_061d82db61a3a319abc3b0b535a9c389
#
_entry.id   061d82db61a3a319abc3b0b535a9c389
#
_cell.length_a   1.000
_cell.length_b   1.000
_cell.length_c   1.000
_cell.angle_alpha   90.00
_cell.angle_beta   90.00
_cell.angle_gamma   90.00
#
_symmetry.space_group_name_H-M   'P 1'
#
loop_
_entity.id
_entity.type
_entity.pdbx_description
1 polymer ?
#
loop_
_entity_poly.entity_id
_entity_poly.type
_entity_poly.pdbx_seq_one_letter_code
_entity_poly.pdbx_strand_id
1 'polypeptide(L)'
;MRQRSLGKSGVQVSLVGLGCNNFGGRIDLEASRKVVHKALDLGITLFDTADIYGEKGGSETILGQLLGDRRKEIVLATKFGMPMDDAERLKGASRRYILSAVEGSLNRLRTDWIDLYQLHTPDPLTPIEETLRTLEELIRQGKVRYIGCSNLPAWQVVEAQWTARQIGLNAFVTCQDEYSLVVRDPERELLPAMQAYGLGLLPYFPLASGLLSGKYKRTGPMPEGARLTKTQRLADRYLTEANWQIVERLSDFCKTRGRGLLELAFSWLTARPVVCSVIAGATRPEQVEQNVKAADWTLTPEDLAEVDRLTKKA
;
A
#
# COMPACT_ATOMS: atom_id res chain seq x y z
N MET A 1 -18.73 0.03 -4.75
CA MET A 1 -17.43 -0.69 -4.79
C MET A 1 -17.47 -1.85 -3.81
N ARG A 2 -16.87 -3.01 -4.16
CA ARG A 2 -16.76 -4.16 -3.23
C ARG A 2 -15.86 -3.78 -2.04
N GLN A 3 -16.18 -4.31 -0.85
CA GLN A 3 -15.41 -4.06 0.38
C GLN A 3 -14.86 -5.37 0.95
N ARG A 4 -13.82 -5.26 1.78
CA ARG A 4 -13.21 -6.37 2.49
C ARG A 4 -12.68 -5.90 3.85
N SER A 5 -12.67 -6.78 4.84
CA SER A 5 -12.14 -6.47 6.17
C SER A 5 -10.61 -6.26 6.15
N LEU A 6 -10.11 -5.35 6.96
CA LEU A 6 -8.68 -5.24 7.27
C LEU A 6 -8.27 -6.38 8.20
N GLY A 7 -7.79 -7.47 7.61
CA GLY A 7 -7.47 -8.68 8.36
C GLY A 7 -8.67 -9.19 9.19
N LYS A 8 -8.42 -9.56 10.44
CA LYS A 8 -9.47 -9.99 11.39
C LYS A 8 -10.17 -8.83 12.11
N SER A 9 -9.92 -7.57 11.70
CA SER A 9 -10.64 -6.43 12.27
C SER A 9 -12.06 -6.33 11.73
N GLY A 10 -12.93 -5.59 12.43
CA GLY A 10 -14.29 -5.27 11.96
C GLY A 10 -14.33 -4.15 10.91
N VAL A 11 -13.19 -3.56 10.53
CA VAL A 11 -13.14 -2.44 9.59
C VAL A 11 -13.22 -2.92 8.16
N GLN A 12 -14.19 -2.38 7.42
CA GLN A 12 -14.37 -2.64 6.00
C GLN A 12 -13.72 -1.54 5.18
N VAL A 13 -12.98 -1.93 4.13
CA VAL A 13 -12.34 -1.02 3.18
C VAL A 13 -12.65 -1.42 1.75
N SER A 14 -12.67 -0.46 0.85
CA SER A 14 -12.80 -0.72 -0.59
C SER A 14 -11.66 -1.59 -1.12
N LEU A 15 -11.93 -2.50 -2.06
CA LEU A 15 -10.91 -3.39 -2.66
C LEU A 15 -9.79 -2.63 -3.38
N VAL A 16 -10.05 -1.39 -3.81
CA VAL A 16 -9.05 -0.48 -4.35
C VAL A 16 -8.89 0.66 -3.37
N GLY A 17 -7.67 0.90 -2.92
CA GLY A 17 -7.26 2.00 -2.06
C GLY A 17 -6.48 3.06 -2.81
N LEU A 18 -6.50 4.29 -2.33
CA LEU A 18 -5.72 5.40 -2.87
C LEU A 18 -4.36 5.50 -2.17
N GLY A 19 -3.28 5.26 -2.91
CA GLY A 19 -1.92 5.56 -2.44
C GLY A 19 -1.56 7.03 -2.68
N CYS A 20 -1.25 7.76 -1.61
CA CYS A 20 -1.07 9.21 -1.62
C CYS A 20 0.41 9.66 -1.73
N ASN A 21 1.32 8.74 -2.06
CA ASN A 21 2.76 9.03 -2.15
C ASN A 21 3.18 10.00 -3.27
N ASN A 22 2.24 10.38 -4.14
CA ASN A 22 2.48 11.39 -5.18
C ASN A 22 2.19 12.82 -4.70
N PHE A 23 1.42 12.98 -3.63
CA PHE A 23 0.95 14.28 -3.16
C PHE A 23 2.07 15.06 -2.46
N GLY A 24 2.19 16.34 -2.76
CA GLY A 24 3.22 17.20 -2.19
C GLY A 24 4.63 16.97 -2.72
N GLY A 25 4.80 16.07 -3.69
CA GLY A 25 6.08 15.80 -4.36
C GLY A 25 5.92 15.83 -5.88
N ARG A 26 5.19 14.84 -6.44
CA ARG A 26 4.96 14.76 -7.90
C ARG A 26 3.81 15.60 -8.39
N ILE A 27 2.81 15.83 -7.56
CA ILE A 27 1.65 16.67 -7.87
C ILE A 27 1.38 17.62 -6.69
N ASP A 28 0.93 18.81 -7.05
CA ASP A 28 0.59 19.88 -6.12
C ASP A 28 -0.80 19.69 -5.46
N LEU A 29 -1.20 20.65 -4.66
CA LEU A 29 -2.49 20.67 -3.95
C LEU A 29 -3.68 20.57 -4.92
N GLU A 30 -3.68 21.31 -6.03
CA GLU A 30 -4.83 21.36 -6.92
C GLU A 30 -4.98 20.09 -7.75
N ALA A 31 -3.90 19.50 -8.21
CA ALA A 31 -3.92 18.19 -8.86
C ALA A 31 -4.31 17.09 -7.86
N SER A 32 -3.82 17.15 -6.62
CA SER A 32 -4.19 16.22 -5.54
C SER A 32 -5.68 16.33 -5.19
N ARG A 33 -6.25 17.55 -5.15
CA ARG A 33 -7.68 17.78 -4.92
C ARG A 33 -8.54 17.00 -5.89
N LYS A 34 -8.22 17.09 -7.19
CA LYS A 34 -8.96 16.39 -8.25
C LYS A 34 -8.91 14.88 -8.07
N VAL A 35 -7.75 14.34 -7.67
CA VAL A 35 -7.56 12.90 -7.44
C VAL A 35 -8.34 12.45 -6.19
N VAL A 36 -8.23 13.19 -5.07
CA VAL A 36 -8.91 12.89 -3.80
C VAL A 36 -10.44 12.91 -3.99
N HIS A 37 -10.98 13.97 -4.58
CA HIS A 37 -12.43 14.07 -4.80
C HIS A 37 -12.92 12.94 -5.71
N LYS A 38 -12.21 12.64 -6.80
CA LYS A 38 -12.56 11.52 -7.68
C LYS A 38 -12.54 10.17 -6.93
N ALA A 39 -11.58 9.95 -6.06
CA ALA A 39 -11.51 8.73 -5.26
C ALA A 39 -12.71 8.60 -4.32
N LEU A 40 -13.05 9.68 -3.62
CA LEU A 40 -14.22 9.73 -2.74
C LEU A 40 -15.53 9.50 -3.52
N ASP A 41 -15.70 10.14 -4.68
CA ASP A 41 -16.89 10.02 -5.52
C ASP A 41 -17.07 8.61 -6.10
N LEU A 42 -15.97 7.88 -6.29
CA LEU A 42 -15.99 6.47 -6.73
C LEU A 42 -16.16 5.48 -5.56
N GLY A 43 -16.26 5.97 -4.32
CA GLY A 43 -16.44 5.16 -3.11
C GLY A 43 -15.16 4.43 -2.66
N ILE A 44 -13.98 4.99 -2.94
CA ILE A 44 -12.73 4.54 -2.32
C ILE A 44 -12.75 4.97 -0.87
N THR A 45 -12.59 4.00 0.04
CA THR A 45 -12.62 4.26 1.49
C THR A 45 -11.26 4.13 2.16
N LEU A 46 -10.26 3.48 1.55
CA LEU A 46 -8.91 3.41 2.09
C LEU A 46 -8.01 4.45 1.44
N PHE A 47 -7.46 5.36 2.25
CA PHE A 47 -6.46 6.35 1.84
C PHE A 47 -5.16 6.07 2.59
N ASP A 48 -4.08 5.77 1.86
CA ASP A 48 -2.79 5.40 2.43
C ASP A 48 -1.74 6.48 2.17
N THR A 49 -1.20 7.04 3.24
CA THR A 49 -0.11 8.02 3.21
C THR A 49 1.05 7.58 4.14
N ALA A 50 1.99 8.46 4.40
CA ALA A 50 3.05 8.32 5.41
C ALA A 50 3.60 9.71 5.77
N ASP A 51 4.20 9.81 6.95
CA ASP A 51 4.89 11.01 7.42
C ASP A 51 6.00 11.49 6.46
N ILE A 52 6.72 10.56 5.85
CA ILE A 52 7.82 10.85 4.91
C ILE A 52 7.37 11.30 3.52
N TYR A 53 6.11 11.04 3.09
CA TYR A 53 5.67 11.33 1.73
C TYR A 53 5.47 12.83 1.47
N GLY A 54 5.81 13.25 0.24
CA GLY A 54 5.68 14.65 -0.15
C GLY A 54 6.67 15.56 0.56
N GLU A 55 7.96 15.19 0.53
CA GLU A 55 9.05 15.98 1.14
C GLU A 55 8.90 16.14 2.67
N LYS A 56 8.68 15.00 3.35
CA LYS A 56 8.58 14.93 4.81
C LYS A 56 7.33 15.63 5.38
N GLY A 57 6.15 15.16 4.96
CA GLY A 57 4.84 15.55 5.52
C GLY A 57 3.89 16.25 4.56
N GLY A 58 4.32 16.56 3.34
CA GLY A 58 3.50 17.27 2.36
C GLY A 58 2.24 16.48 1.97
N SER A 59 2.33 15.16 1.87
CA SER A 59 1.18 14.32 1.55
C SER A 59 0.11 14.35 2.66
N GLU A 60 0.49 14.24 3.92
CA GLU A 60 -0.43 14.36 5.06
C GLU A 60 -1.02 15.77 5.15
N THR A 61 -0.20 16.81 4.93
CA THR A 61 -0.66 18.21 4.93
C THR A 61 -1.73 18.45 3.86
N ILE A 62 -1.51 17.95 2.64
CA ILE A 62 -2.49 18.03 1.55
C ILE A 62 -3.78 17.31 1.92
N LEU A 63 -3.70 16.09 2.43
CA LEU A 63 -4.89 15.35 2.86
C LEU A 63 -5.65 16.08 3.96
N GLY A 64 -4.95 16.64 4.97
CA GLY A 64 -5.56 17.43 6.03
C GLY A 64 -6.28 18.69 5.54
N GLN A 65 -5.83 19.28 4.42
CA GLN A 65 -6.51 20.41 3.79
C GLN A 65 -7.73 20.01 2.95
N LEU A 66 -7.72 18.80 2.39
CA LEU A 66 -8.73 18.39 1.40
C LEU A 66 -9.88 17.58 1.99
N LEU A 67 -9.66 16.83 3.07
CA LEU A 67 -10.66 15.89 3.59
C LEU A 67 -11.80 16.60 4.32
N GLY A 68 -11.53 17.60 5.17
CA GLY A 68 -12.56 18.32 5.92
C GLY A 68 -13.55 17.36 6.58
N ASP A 69 -14.85 17.61 6.41
CA ASP A 69 -15.93 16.78 6.96
C ASP A 69 -15.96 15.37 6.37
N ARG A 70 -15.42 15.16 5.17
CA ARG A 70 -15.34 13.85 4.51
C ARG A 70 -14.29 12.93 5.13
N ARG A 71 -13.47 13.41 6.09
CA ARG A 71 -12.54 12.60 6.89
C ARG A 71 -13.22 11.36 7.50
N LYS A 72 -14.48 11.48 7.89
CA LYS A 72 -15.27 10.41 8.52
C LYS A 72 -15.72 9.32 7.53
N GLU A 73 -15.67 9.58 6.24
CA GLU A 73 -16.09 8.65 5.19
C GLU A 73 -15.01 7.62 4.85
N ILE A 74 -13.78 7.82 5.34
CA ILE A 74 -12.61 7.03 4.95
C ILE A 74 -11.92 6.37 6.13
N VAL A 75 -11.19 5.32 5.82
CA VAL A 75 -10.15 4.71 6.67
C VAL A 75 -8.82 5.34 6.26
N LEU A 76 -8.29 6.20 7.11
CA LEU A 76 -7.03 6.89 6.87
C LEU A 76 -5.88 6.11 7.46
N ALA A 77 -5.00 5.64 6.60
CA ALA A 77 -3.77 4.96 6.97
C ALA A 77 -2.58 5.91 6.81
N THR A 78 -1.73 6.01 7.83
CA THR A 78 -0.42 6.67 7.72
C THR A 78 0.64 5.83 8.40
N LYS A 79 1.91 6.25 8.26
CA LYS A 79 3.07 5.45 8.69
C LYS A 79 4.09 6.33 9.41
N PHE A 80 4.93 5.68 10.23
CA PHE A 80 6.08 6.27 10.94
C PHE A 80 7.30 5.36 10.80
N GLY A 81 8.47 5.88 11.15
CA GLY A 81 9.69 5.09 11.28
C GLY A 81 10.76 5.37 10.24
N MET A 82 10.41 5.95 9.09
CA MET A 82 11.38 6.43 8.10
C MET A 82 12.03 7.75 8.58
N PRO A 83 13.27 8.08 8.12
CA PRO A 83 13.95 9.30 8.53
C PRO A 83 13.20 10.57 8.11
N MET A 84 12.83 11.40 9.09
CA MET A 84 12.15 12.68 8.90
C MET A 84 13.12 13.89 8.92
N ASP A 85 14.37 13.68 9.27
CA ASP A 85 15.44 14.68 9.18
C ASP A 85 16.66 14.11 8.45
N ASP A 86 17.53 15.01 7.93
CA ASP A 86 18.71 14.60 7.16
C ASP A 86 19.81 13.99 8.05
N ALA A 87 19.76 14.28 9.35
CA ALA A 87 20.66 13.69 10.34
C ALA A 87 20.19 12.34 10.83
N GLU A 88 19.06 11.84 10.32
CA GLU A 88 18.44 10.57 10.67
C GLU A 88 18.22 10.34 12.17
N ARG A 89 17.98 11.41 12.93
CA ARG A 89 17.70 11.36 14.38
C ARG A 89 16.21 11.18 14.67
N LEU A 90 15.36 11.62 13.74
CA LEU A 90 13.90 11.52 13.82
C LEU A 90 13.45 10.33 12.99
N LYS A 91 13.67 9.11 13.49
CA LYS A 91 13.32 7.84 12.82
C LYS A 91 13.13 6.70 13.83
N GLY A 92 12.71 5.56 13.32
CA GLY A 92 12.65 4.28 14.04
C GLY A 92 11.35 4.06 14.78
N ALA A 93 11.39 3.10 15.71
CA ALA A 93 10.20 2.59 16.39
C ALA A 93 10.26 2.76 17.92
N SER A 94 11.20 3.58 18.43
CA SER A 94 11.30 3.85 19.85
C SER A 94 10.08 4.62 20.36
N ARG A 95 9.73 4.40 21.62
CA ARG A 95 8.63 5.11 22.28
C ARG A 95 8.73 6.62 22.11
N ARG A 96 9.93 7.18 22.32
CA ARG A 96 10.18 8.62 22.19
C ARG A 96 9.80 9.14 20.80
N TYR A 97 10.21 8.42 19.76
CA TYR A 97 9.96 8.85 18.39
C TYR A 97 8.48 8.64 17.99
N ILE A 98 7.89 7.49 18.31
CA ILE A 98 6.48 7.21 17.98
C ILE A 98 5.54 8.28 18.52
N LEU A 99 5.71 8.68 19.79
CA LEU A 99 4.88 9.71 20.43
C LEU A 99 5.02 11.06 19.71
N SER A 100 6.22 11.44 19.30
CA SER A 100 6.45 12.66 18.52
C SER A 100 5.89 12.57 17.10
N ALA A 101 6.08 11.43 16.45
CA ALA A 101 5.65 11.22 15.07
C ALA A 101 4.12 11.24 14.92
N VAL A 102 3.38 10.62 15.86
CA VAL A 102 1.92 10.61 15.81
C VAL A 102 1.33 12.00 15.97
N GLU A 103 1.86 12.82 16.88
CA GLU A 103 1.41 14.22 17.04
C GLU A 103 1.65 15.03 15.77
N GLY A 104 2.82 14.87 15.16
CA GLY A 104 3.13 15.48 13.87
C GLY A 104 2.15 15.07 12.77
N SER A 105 1.83 13.79 12.67
CA SER A 105 0.87 13.26 11.68
C SER A 105 -0.54 13.79 11.93
N LEU A 106 -1.04 13.75 13.17
CA LEU A 106 -2.37 14.27 13.54
C LEU A 106 -2.51 15.76 13.20
N ASN A 107 -1.49 16.56 13.50
CA ASN A 107 -1.46 17.99 13.18
C ASN A 107 -1.49 18.24 11.66
N ARG A 108 -0.66 17.54 10.86
CA ARG A 108 -0.65 17.69 9.41
C ARG A 108 -1.95 17.24 8.76
N LEU A 109 -2.50 16.12 9.23
CA LEU A 109 -3.76 15.54 8.76
C LEU A 109 -5.00 16.30 9.26
N ARG A 110 -4.85 17.23 10.22
CA ARG A 110 -5.95 17.99 10.83
C ARG A 110 -7.07 17.10 11.36
N THR A 111 -6.71 16.06 12.09
CA THR A 111 -7.63 15.08 12.65
C THR A 111 -7.17 14.65 14.04
N ASP A 112 -8.12 14.21 14.87
CA ASP A 112 -7.83 13.73 16.23
C ASP A 112 -7.49 12.24 16.29
N TRP A 113 -7.66 11.51 15.17
CA TRP A 113 -7.38 10.08 15.12
C TRP A 113 -6.86 9.62 13.76
N ILE A 114 -6.08 8.55 13.80
CA ILE A 114 -5.61 7.77 12.65
C ILE A 114 -6.33 6.41 12.72
N ASP A 115 -6.92 5.96 11.59
CA ASP A 115 -7.62 4.68 11.57
C ASP A 115 -6.65 3.51 11.55
N LEU A 116 -5.57 3.59 10.75
CA LEU A 116 -4.52 2.58 10.67
C LEU A 116 -3.14 3.23 10.74
N TYR A 117 -2.41 3.00 11.85
CA TYR A 117 -1.05 3.53 12.03
C TYR A 117 -0.03 2.42 11.86
N GLN A 118 0.92 2.61 10.93
CA GLN A 118 1.78 1.53 10.47
C GLN A 118 3.26 1.81 10.74
N LEU A 119 3.98 0.83 11.28
CA LEU A 119 5.44 0.82 11.26
C LEU A 119 5.90 0.65 9.81
N HIS A 120 6.57 1.67 9.25
CA HIS A 120 6.89 1.76 7.82
C HIS A 120 7.99 0.80 7.38
N THR A 121 8.95 0.53 8.28
CA THR A 121 10.12 -0.32 8.03
C THR A 121 10.60 -0.92 9.35
N PRO A 122 11.29 -2.07 9.33
CA PRO A 122 11.92 -2.63 10.51
C PRO A 122 12.85 -1.63 11.20
N ASP A 123 12.84 -1.62 12.53
CA ASP A 123 13.83 -0.92 13.35
C ASP A 123 14.61 -1.95 14.16
N PRO A 124 15.87 -2.27 13.77
CA PRO A 124 16.68 -3.28 14.46
C PRO A 124 17.19 -2.82 15.84
N LEU A 125 17.04 -1.52 16.15
CA LEU A 125 17.53 -0.95 17.40
C LEU A 125 16.50 -0.93 18.53
N THR A 126 15.21 -1.07 18.18
CA THR A 126 14.11 -1.01 19.15
C THR A 126 13.46 -2.39 19.27
N PRO A 127 13.41 -2.96 20.50
CA PRO A 127 12.66 -4.18 20.75
C PRO A 127 11.19 -4.01 20.35
N ILE A 128 10.62 -5.00 19.67
CA ILE A 128 9.23 -4.94 19.19
C ILE A 128 8.22 -4.74 20.34
N GLU A 129 8.53 -5.21 21.54
CA GLU A 129 7.70 -5.01 22.73
C GLU A 129 7.55 -3.52 23.07
N GLU A 130 8.63 -2.71 23.01
CA GLU A 130 8.57 -1.27 23.27
C GLU A 130 7.66 -0.58 22.25
N THR A 131 7.80 -0.94 21.00
CA THR A 131 6.96 -0.44 19.91
C THR A 131 5.48 -0.77 20.15
N LEU A 132 5.16 -2.04 20.44
CA LEU A 132 3.78 -2.49 20.66
C LEU A 132 3.15 -1.84 21.89
N ARG A 133 3.89 -1.71 23.01
CA ARG A 133 3.41 -1.02 24.21
C ARG A 133 3.09 0.45 23.92
N THR A 134 3.91 1.11 23.13
CA THR A 134 3.68 2.50 22.76
C THR A 134 2.46 2.66 21.86
N LEU A 135 2.31 1.79 20.87
CA LEU A 135 1.12 1.78 19.99
C LEU A 135 -0.16 1.48 20.77
N GLU A 136 -0.10 0.58 21.75
CA GLU A 136 -1.22 0.31 22.66
C GLU A 136 -1.65 1.55 23.44
N GLU A 137 -0.70 2.37 23.92
CA GLU A 137 -1.03 3.64 24.59
C GLU A 137 -1.77 4.59 23.66
N LEU A 138 -1.36 4.69 22.39
CA LEU A 138 -2.03 5.53 21.39
C LEU A 138 -3.44 5.03 21.10
N ILE A 139 -3.65 3.71 21.10
CA ILE A 139 -4.99 3.12 20.98
C ILE A 139 -5.85 3.50 22.18
N ARG A 140 -5.35 3.36 23.41
CA ARG A 140 -6.07 3.72 24.64
C ARG A 140 -6.40 5.21 24.73
N GLN A 141 -5.52 6.06 24.21
CA GLN A 141 -5.75 7.51 24.09
C GLN A 141 -6.77 7.87 22.99
N GLY A 142 -7.17 6.89 22.16
CA GLY A 142 -8.06 7.11 21.02
C GLY A 142 -7.44 7.82 19.82
N LYS A 143 -6.12 8.05 19.82
CA LYS A 143 -5.38 8.67 18.72
C LYS A 143 -5.18 7.72 17.55
N VAL A 144 -5.15 6.42 17.80
CA VAL A 144 -5.00 5.36 16.82
C VAL A 144 -6.13 4.35 17.01
N ARG A 145 -6.72 3.84 15.92
CA ARG A 145 -7.77 2.81 15.99
C ARG A 145 -7.20 1.41 15.82
N TYR A 146 -6.38 1.22 14.80
CA TYR A 146 -5.74 -0.05 14.45
C TYR A 146 -4.28 0.17 14.13
N ILE A 147 -3.48 -0.87 14.29
CA ILE A 147 -2.05 -0.84 14.00
C ILE A 147 -1.68 -1.86 12.93
N GLY A 148 -0.65 -1.54 12.15
CA GLY A 148 -0.12 -2.38 11.08
C GLY A 148 1.39 -2.24 10.95
N CYS A 149 1.96 -3.01 10.04
CA CYS A 149 3.38 -2.92 9.70
C CYS A 149 3.60 -2.95 8.18
N SER A 150 4.79 -2.59 7.75
CA SER A 150 5.21 -2.58 6.35
C SER A 150 6.66 -3.02 6.23
N ASN A 151 6.95 -3.82 5.21
CA ASN A 151 8.32 -4.27 4.90
C ASN A 151 9.01 -5.11 6.00
N LEU A 152 8.27 -5.67 6.94
CA LEU A 152 8.82 -6.58 7.93
C LEU A 152 8.98 -7.98 7.31
N PRO A 153 10.13 -8.65 7.52
CA PRO A 153 10.26 -10.04 7.16
C PRO A 153 9.26 -10.90 7.97
N ALA A 154 8.88 -12.05 7.41
CA ALA A 154 7.85 -12.91 8.00
C ALA A 154 8.11 -13.26 9.48
N TRP A 155 9.37 -13.52 9.86
CA TRP A 155 9.72 -13.87 11.23
C TRP A 155 9.48 -12.71 12.21
N GLN A 156 9.73 -11.44 11.81
CA GLN A 156 9.43 -10.28 12.65
C GLN A 156 7.92 -10.03 12.78
N VAL A 157 7.15 -10.30 11.72
CA VAL A 157 5.68 -10.25 11.80
C VAL A 157 5.18 -11.28 12.81
N VAL A 158 5.70 -12.51 12.79
CA VAL A 158 5.36 -13.57 13.74
C VAL A 158 5.79 -13.19 15.16
N GLU A 159 7.00 -12.68 15.34
CA GLU A 159 7.51 -12.18 16.61
C GLU A 159 6.57 -11.11 17.21
N ALA A 160 6.18 -10.12 16.40
CA ALA A 160 5.25 -9.07 16.84
C ALA A 160 3.89 -9.62 17.28
N GLN A 161 3.33 -10.58 16.52
CA GLN A 161 2.06 -11.22 16.84
C GLN A 161 2.14 -12.02 18.16
N TRP A 162 3.22 -12.80 18.34
CA TRP A 162 3.44 -13.56 19.56
C TRP A 162 3.66 -12.66 20.78
N THR A 163 4.51 -11.63 20.66
CA THR A 163 4.76 -10.67 21.72
C THR A 163 3.47 -9.98 22.14
N ALA A 164 2.69 -9.45 21.20
CA ALA A 164 1.41 -8.82 21.52
C ALA A 164 0.47 -9.77 22.27
N ARG A 165 0.33 -11.01 21.78
CA ARG A 165 -0.52 -12.03 22.41
C ARG A 165 -0.07 -12.38 23.81
N GLN A 166 1.25 -12.57 24.01
CA GLN A 166 1.84 -12.97 25.29
C GLN A 166 1.62 -11.94 26.41
N ILE A 167 1.69 -10.64 26.05
CA ILE A 167 1.55 -9.54 27.01
C ILE A 167 0.17 -8.85 26.97
N GLY A 168 -0.80 -9.43 26.25
CA GLY A 168 -2.18 -8.98 26.21
C GLY A 168 -2.41 -7.61 25.55
N LEU A 169 -1.69 -7.30 24.49
CA LEU A 169 -1.81 -6.06 23.71
C LEU A 169 -2.52 -6.29 22.37
N ASN A 170 -2.98 -5.19 21.77
CA ASN A 170 -3.42 -5.19 20.37
C ASN A 170 -2.25 -5.56 19.45
N ALA A 171 -2.50 -6.44 18.48
CA ALA A 171 -1.53 -6.87 17.49
C ALA A 171 -1.74 -6.15 16.16
N PHE A 172 -0.76 -6.20 15.26
CA PHE A 172 -0.92 -5.73 13.89
C PHE A 172 -2.10 -6.45 13.21
N VAL A 173 -2.94 -5.68 12.50
CA VAL A 173 -4.06 -6.24 11.73
C VAL A 173 -3.73 -6.35 10.24
N THR A 174 -2.71 -5.62 9.76
CA THR A 174 -2.27 -5.62 8.36
C THR A 174 -0.76 -5.65 8.23
N CYS A 175 -0.28 -6.25 7.13
CA CYS A 175 1.05 -5.98 6.57
C CYS A 175 0.89 -5.24 5.25
N GLN A 176 1.78 -4.26 4.99
CA GLN A 176 1.84 -3.57 3.73
C GLN A 176 3.17 -3.87 3.05
N ASP A 177 3.12 -4.62 1.95
CA ASP A 177 4.33 -5.13 1.28
C ASP A 177 4.22 -5.02 -0.23
N GLU A 178 5.37 -5.02 -0.91
CA GLU A 178 5.39 -5.04 -2.35
C GLU A 178 4.89 -6.40 -2.86
N TYR A 179 3.80 -6.37 -3.61
CA TYR A 179 3.24 -7.58 -4.19
C TYR A 179 2.56 -7.29 -5.52
N SER A 180 2.95 -8.02 -6.56
CA SER A 180 2.44 -7.88 -7.92
C SER A 180 2.71 -9.12 -8.75
N LEU A 181 2.22 -9.16 -9.99
CA LEU A 181 2.47 -10.26 -10.92
C LEU A 181 3.96 -10.51 -11.24
N VAL A 182 4.85 -9.54 -11.00
CA VAL A 182 6.30 -9.66 -11.22
C VAL A 182 7.13 -9.66 -9.94
N VAL A 183 6.50 -9.38 -8.79
CA VAL A 183 7.12 -9.45 -7.46
C VAL A 183 6.26 -10.35 -6.58
N ARG A 184 6.69 -11.59 -6.42
CA ARG A 184 5.92 -12.67 -5.74
C ARG A 184 6.64 -13.23 -4.51
N ASP A 185 7.76 -12.65 -4.13
CA ASP A 185 8.56 -13.09 -2.98
C ASP A 185 7.73 -13.25 -1.67
N PRO A 186 6.72 -12.40 -1.36
CA PRO A 186 5.90 -12.57 -0.16
C PRO A 186 5.17 -13.92 -0.08
N GLU A 187 4.92 -14.58 -1.21
CA GLU A 187 4.20 -15.88 -1.22
C GLU A 187 4.96 -17.00 -0.51
N ARG A 188 6.28 -16.88 -0.40
CA ARG A 188 7.12 -17.93 0.16
C ARG A 188 6.95 -18.08 1.68
N GLU A 189 6.93 -16.98 2.40
CA GLU A 189 6.92 -16.98 3.86
C GLU A 189 5.89 -16.01 4.47
N LEU A 190 5.82 -14.78 3.94
CA LEU A 190 5.00 -13.73 4.53
C LEU A 190 3.50 -14.03 4.41
N LEU A 191 3.00 -14.39 3.23
CA LEU A 191 1.57 -14.68 3.06
C LEU A 191 1.11 -15.89 3.88
N PRO A 192 1.83 -17.03 3.96
CA PRO A 192 1.51 -18.11 4.89
C PRO A 192 1.46 -17.66 6.35
N ALA A 193 2.44 -16.85 6.80
CA ALA A 193 2.44 -16.29 8.16
C ALA A 193 1.23 -15.40 8.39
N MET A 194 0.92 -14.50 7.46
CA MET A 194 -0.26 -13.63 7.55
C MET A 194 -1.56 -14.42 7.64
N GLN A 195 -1.72 -15.47 6.85
CA GLN A 195 -2.90 -16.35 6.91
C GLN A 195 -3.04 -17.02 8.27
N ALA A 196 -1.95 -17.55 8.83
CA ALA A 196 -1.94 -18.21 10.13
C ALA A 196 -2.39 -17.28 11.26
N TYR A 197 -2.03 -16.00 11.20
CA TYR A 197 -2.39 -15.00 12.21
C TYR A 197 -3.61 -14.14 11.84
N GLY A 198 -4.14 -14.29 10.61
CA GLY A 198 -5.31 -13.57 10.12
C GLY A 198 -5.05 -12.08 9.86
N LEU A 199 -3.83 -11.75 9.42
CA LEU A 199 -3.51 -10.41 8.94
C LEU A 199 -3.99 -10.21 7.51
N GLY A 200 -4.29 -8.94 7.18
CA GLY A 200 -4.64 -8.54 5.83
C GLY A 200 -3.45 -7.93 5.09
N LEU A 201 -3.30 -8.24 3.81
CA LEU A 201 -2.29 -7.64 2.94
C LEU A 201 -2.81 -6.36 2.30
N LEU A 202 -1.97 -5.33 2.33
CA LEU A 202 -2.13 -4.08 1.59
C LEU A 202 -1.00 -3.99 0.56
N PRO A 203 -1.14 -4.56 -0.65
CA PRO A 203 -0.06 -4.55 -1.64
C PRO A 203 0.20 -3.14 -2.15
N TYR A 204 1.46 -2.70 -2.08
CA TYR A 204 1.93 -1.50 -2.77
C TYR A 204 2.66 -1.86 -4.07
N PHE A 205 2.83 -0.89 -4.98
CA PHE A 205 3.32 -1.08 -6.34
C PHE A 205 2.62 -2.21 -7.12
N PRO A 206 1.28 -2.29 -7.08
CA PRO A 206 0.52 -3.37 -7.73
C PRO A 206 0.78 -3.45 -9.23
N LEU A 207 1.25 -2.36 -9.83
CA LEU A 207 1.59 -2.25 -11.25
C LEU A 207 3.11 -2.24 -11.51
N ALA A 208 3.95 -2.63 -10.54
CA ALA A 208 5.40 -2.58 -10.68
C ALA A 208 5.88 -1.23 -11.25
N SER A 209 5.52 -0.14 -10.58
CA SER A 209 5.78 1.24 -11.03
C SER A 209 5.19 1.61 -12.40
N GLY A 210 4.21 0.86 -12.85
CA GLY A 210 3.48 1.07 -14.11
C GLY A 210 3.86 0.11 -15.23
N LEU A 211 4.81 -0.80 -15.04
CA LEU A 211 5.16 -1.83 -16.02
C LEU A 211 3.93 -2.64 -16.44
N LEU A 212 3.10 -3.06 -15.47
CA LEU A 212 1.89 -3.83 -15.68
C LEU A 212 0.67 -3.00 -16.13
N SER A 213 0.84 -1.74 -16.50
CA SER A 213 -0.25 -0.92 -17.06
C SER A 213 -0.45 -1.09 -18.56
N GLY A 214 0.45 -1.81 -19.25
CA GLY A 214 0.42 -1.99 -20.70
C GLY A 214 0.97 -0.81 -21.53
N LYS A 215 1.41 0.30 -20.90
CA LYS A 215 1.91 1.48 -21.60
C LYS A 215 3.39 1.38 -22.04
N TYR A 216 4.17 0.51 -21.41
CA TYR A 216 5.58 0.29 -21.78
C TYR A 216 5.68 -0.82 -22.82
N LYS A 217 6.59 -0.65 -23.75
CA LYS A 217 6.94 -1.65 -24.76
C LYS A 217 8.42 -1.99 -24.61
N ARG A 218 8.78 -3.27 -24.83
CA ARG A 218 10.17 -3.75 -24.78
C ARG A 218 11.02 -3.07 -25.84
N THR A 219 10.44 -2.87 -27.03
CA THR A 219 11.08 -2.17 -28.16
C THR A 219 10.29 -0.90 -28.46
N GLY A 220 11.01 0.21 -28.61
CA GLY A 220 10.42 1.52 -28.90
C GLY A 220 10.71 2.58 -27.82
N PRO A 221 10.22 3.81 -28.02
CA PRO A 221 10.47 4.90 -27.10
C PRO A 221 9.74 4.69 -25.78
N MET A 222 10.38 5.07 -24.69
CA MET A 222 9.76 5.09 -23.37
C MET A 222 8.68 6.18 -23.30
N PRO A 223 7.52 5.91 -22.67
CA PRO A 223 6.45 6.92 -22.55
C PRO A 223 6.95 8.16 -21.79
N GLU A 224 6.76 9.35 -22.39
CA GLU A 224 7.17 10.61 -21.79
C GLU A 224 6.45 10.84 -20.45
N GLY A 225 7.18 11.37 -19.45
CA GLY A 225 6.64 11.69 -18.14
C GLY A 225 6.28 10.47 -17.28
N ALA A 226 6.43 9.25 -17.79
CA ALA A 226 6.11 8.04 -17.04
C ALA A 226 7.14 7.76 -15.93
N ARG A 227 6.71 7.01 -14.90
CA ARG A 227 7.52 6.80 -13.68
C ARG A 227 8.85 6.10 -13.95
N LEU A 228 8.84 5.04 -14.76
CA LEU A 228 10.06 4.32 -15.11
C LEU A 228 10.95 5.10 -16.09
N THR A 229 10.40 6.07 -16.83
CA THR A 229 11.20 6.98 -17.67
C THR A 229 11.93 8.02 -16.81
N LYS A 230 11.31 8.49 -15.71
CA LYS A 230 11.86 9.54 -14.84
C LYS A 230 12.77 9.04 -13.73
N THR A 231 12.69 7.77 -13.36
CA THR A 231 13.36 7.22 -12.18
C THR A 231 14.20 6.01 -12.56
N GLN A 232 15.48 6.24 -12.85
CA GLN A 232 16.42 5.19 -13.31
C GLN A 232 16.45 3.98 -12.37
N ARG A 233 16.57 4.19 -11.05
CA ARG A 233 16.56 3.10 -10.05
C ARG A 233 15.35 2.16 -10.18
N LEU A 234 14.17 2.72 -10.50
CA LEU A 234 12.97 1.91 -10.71
C LEU A 234 12.97 1.24 -12.08
N ALA A 235 13.51 1.91 -13.11
CA ALA A 235 13.70 1.29 -14.41
C ALA A 235 14.62 0.06 -14.32
N ASP A 236 15.78 0.18 -13.69
CA ASP A 236 16.74 -0.91 -13.49
C ASP A 236 16.11 -2.09 -12.73
N ARG A 237 15.27 -1.79 -11.74
CA ARG A 237 14.58 -2.81 -10.94
C ARG A 237 13.52 -3.57 -11.72
N TYR A 238 12.73 -2.89 -12.53
CA TYR A 238 11.53 -3.49 -13.15
C TYR A 238 11.67 -3.82 -14.63
N LEU A 239 12.48 -3.09 -15.40
CA LEU A 239 12.65 -3.32 -16.84
C LEU A 239 13.70 -4.39 -17.14
N THR A 240 13.65 -5.49 -16.41
CA THR A 240 14.55 -6.63 -16.61
C THR A 240 14.04 -7.55 -17.71
N GLU A 241 14.95 -8.32 -18.31
CA GLU A 241 14.59 -9.31 -19.33
C GLU A 241 13.55 -10.33 -18.82
N ALA A 242 13.72 -10.82 -17.59
CA ALA A 242 12.79 -11.76 -16.97
C ALA A 242 11.38 -11.15 -16.80
N ASN A 243 11.28 -9.88 -16.41
CA ASN A 243 9.99 -9.21 -16.28
C ASN A 243 9.35 -8.94 -17.64
N TRP A 244 10.13 -8.61 -18.67
CA TRP A 244 9.61 -8.44 -20.02
C TRP A 244 8.99 -9.73 -20.57
N GLN A 245 9.64 -10.87 -20.38
CA GLN A 245 9.10 -12.18 -20.76
C GLN A 245 7.78 -12.48 -20.05
N ILE A 246 7.66 -12.14 -18.76
CA ILE A 246 6.41 -12.26 -18.02
C ILE A 246 5.33 -11.35 -18.62
N VAL A 247 5.65 -10.07 -18.85
CA VAL A 247 4.70 -9.09 -19.41
C VAL A 247 4.21 -9.50 -20.79
N GLU A 248 5.06 -10.03 -21.65
CA GLU A 248 4.67 -10.51 -22.99
C GLU A 248 3.70 -11.69 -22.88
N ARG A 249 4.02 -12.73 -22.09
CA ARG A 249 3.14 -13.87 -21.85
C ARG A 249 1.77 -13.47 -21.27
N LEU A 250 1.78 -12.55 -20.28
CA LEU A 250 0.54 -12.04 -19.69
C LEU A 250 -0.26 -11.18 -20.67
N SER A 251 0.42 -10.41 -21.54
CA SER A 251 -0.25 -9.63 -22.59
C SER A 251 -0.99 -10.53 -23.57
N ASP A 252 -0.38 -11.63 -23.98
CA ASP A 252 -1.03 -12.60 -24.89
C ASP A 252 -2.20 -13.31 -24.20
N PHE A 253 -2.05 -13.69 -22.92
CA PHE A 253 -3.15 -14.19 -22.11
C PHE A 253 -4.33 -13.20 -22.05
N CYS A 254 -4.07 -11.91 -21.84
CA CYS A 254 -5.09 -10.87 -21.81
C CYS A 254 -5.78 -10.72 -23.17
N LYS A 255 -5.02 -10.70 -24.28
CA LYS A 255 -5.57 -10.56 -25.64
C LYS A 255 -6.59 -11.63 -25.98
N THR A 256 -6.33 -12.89 -25.63
CA THR A 256 -7.28 -14.01 -25.88
C THR A 256 -8.59 -13.87 -25.12
N ARG A 257 -8.63 -12.98 -24.10
CA ARG A 257 -9.82 -12.72 -23.27
C ARG A 257 -10.42 -11.33 -23.49
N GLY A 258 -9.90 -10.57 -24.44
CA GLY A 258 -10.36 -9.19 -24.72
C GLY A 258 -10.12 -8.23 -23.55
N ARG A 259 -9.07 -8.47 -22.75
CA ARG A 259 -8.73 -7.70 -21.56
C ARG A 259 -7.33 -7.07 -21.64
N GLY A 260 -7.03 -6.15 -20.72
CA GLY A 260 -5.73 -5.50 -20.61
C GLY A 260 -4.92 -5.94 -19.38
N LEU A 261 -3.60 -5.68 -19.43
CA LEU A 261 -2.69 -5.98 -18.31
C LEU A 261 -3.08 -5.27 -17.02
N LEU A 262 -3.58 -4.04 -17.09
CA LEU A 262 -4.05 -3.28 -15.93
C LEU A 262 -5.17 -4.04 -15.22
N GLU A 263 -6.16 -4.52 -15.97
CA GLU A 263 -7.27 -5.29 -15.44
C GLU A 263 -6.78 -6.60 -14.82
N LEU A 264 -5.86 -7.31 -15.49
CA LEU A 264 -5.29 -8.53 -14.96
C LEU A 264 -4.56 -8.28 -13.65
N ALA A 265 -3.71 -7.25 -13.56
CA ALA A 265 -2.92 -6.95 -12.36
C ALA A 265 -3.79 -6.68 -11.14
N PHE A 266 -4.84 -5.87 -11.28
CA PHE A 266 -5.78 -5.60 -10.18
C PHE A 266 -6.62 -6.81 -9.84
N SER A 267 -7.21 -7.46 -10.82
CA SER A 267 -8.11 -8.60 -10.60
C SER A 267 -7.39 -9.80 -10.01
N TRP A 268 -6.14 -10.05 -10.42
CA TRP A 268 -5.31 -11.10 -9.82
C TRP A 268 -5.02 -10.83 -8.34
N LEU A 269 -4.68 -9.58 -7.97
CA LEU A 269 -4.47 -9.20 -6.56
C LEU A 269 -5.77 -9.32 -5.75
N THR A 270 -6.86 -8.79 -6.28
CA THR A 270 -8.16 -8.84 -5.57
C THR A 270 -8.76 -10.25 -5.49
N ALA A 271 -8.32 -11.19 -6.34
CA ALA A 271 -8.67 -12.60 -6.23
C ALA A 271 -7.98 -13.30 -5.04
N ARG A 272 -6.91 -12.73 -4.47
CA ARG A 272 -6.22 -13.30 -3.30
C ARG A 272 -6.98 -12.96 -2.02
N PRO A 273 -7.47 -13.94 -1.23
CA PRO A 273 -8.27 -13.66 -0.03
C PRO A 273 -7.54 -12.81 1.02
N VAL A 274 -6.21 -12.94 1.12
CA VAL A 274 -5.38 -12.18 2.06
C VAL A 274 -5.29 -10.68 1.72
N VAL A 275 -5.53 -10.29 0.46
CA VAL A 275 -5.49 -8.90 0.01
C VAL A 275 -6.76 -8.18 0.45
N CYS A 276 -6.61 -7.18 1.32
CA CYS A 276 -7.71 -6.37 1.82
C CYS A 276 -8.07 -5.23 0.85
N SER A 277 -7.04 -4.53 0.38
CA SER A 277 -7.20 -3.39 -0.54
C SER A 277 -5.92 -3.21 -1.35
N VAL A 278 -6.04 -3.06 -2.65
CA VAL A 278 -4.90 -2.81 -3.56
C VAL A 278 -4.58 -1.32 -3.53
N ILE A 279 -3.43 -0.94 -2.94
CA ILE A 279 -3.02 0.46 -2.85
C ILE A 279 -2.41 0.92 -4.16
N ALA A 280 -3.12 1.77 -4.88
CA ALA A 280 -2.69 2.32 -6.16
C ALA A 280 -2.56 3.83 -6.12
N GLY A 281 -1.38 4.34 -6.48
CA GLY A 281 -1.14 5.76 -6.63
C GLY A 281 -1.71 6.30 -7.94
N ALA A 282 -2.23 7.53 -7.89
CA ALA A 282 -2.69 8.26 -9.06
C ALA A 282 -2.11 9.68 -9.07
N THR A 283 -1.99 10.27 -10.26
CA THR A 283 -1.60 11.68 -10.49
C THR A 283 -2.68 12.44 -11.27
N ARG A 284 -3.73 11.74 -11.71
CA ARG A 284 -4.87 12.28 -12.46
C ARG A 284 -6.14 11.50 -12.13
N PRO A 285 -7.32 12.14 -12.16
CA PRO A 285 -8.62 11.49 -11.87
C PRO A 285 -8.91 10.26 -12.74
N GLU A 286 -8.52 10.30 -14.03
CA GLU A 286 -8.76 9.19 -14.96
C GLU A 286 -8.03 7.90 -14.54
N GLN A 287 -6.87 8.03 -13.88
CA GLN A 287 -6.15 6.86 -13.35
C GLN A 287 -6.90 6.23 -12.19
N VAL A 288 -7.57 7.02 -11.35
CA VAL A 288 -8.42 6.49 -10.28
C VAL A 288 -9.59 5.69 -10.86
N GLU A 289 -10.26 6.23 -11.88
CA GLU A 289 -11.35 5.54 -12.60
C GLU A 289 -10.87 4.23 -13.23
N GLN A 290 -9.72 4.26 -13.89
CA GLN A 290 -9.13 3.09 -14.52
C GLN A 290 -8.77 2.01 -13.47
N ASN A 291 -8.18 2.40 -12.33
CA ASN A 291 -7.83 1.48 -11.26
C ASN A 291 -9.07 0.81 -10.65
N VAL A 292 -10.15 1.57 -10.45
CA VAL A 292 -11.42 1.03 -9.94
C VAL A 292 -12.02 0.02 -10.92
N LYS A 293 -12.11 0.39 -12.20
CA LYS A 293 -12.63 -0.51 -13.26
C LYS A 293 -11.77 -1.76 -13.43
N ALA A 294 -10.46 -1.62 -13.25
CA ALA A 294 -9.53 -2.74 -13.40
C ALA A 294 -9.73 -3.88 -12.38
N ALA A 295 -10.40 -3.61 -11.26
CA ALA A 295 -10.71 -4.63 -10.25
C ALA A 295 -12.00 -5.42 -10.53
N ASP A 296 -12.68 -5.18 -11.65
CA ASP A 296 -14.00 -5.78 -11.92
C ASP A 296 -13.94 -7.13 -12.68
N TRP A 297 -12.79 -7.52 -13.21
CA TRP A 297 -12.66 -8.80 -13.89
C TRP A 297 -12.55 -9.95 -12.88
N THR A 298 -13.54 -10.82 -12.84
CA THR A 298 -13.51 -12.06 -12.04
C THR A 298 -12.73 -13.13 -12.80
N LEU A 299 -11.54 -13.46 -12.30
CA LEU A 299 -10.71 -14.55 -12.84
C LEU A 299 -11.26 -15.90 -12.36
N THR A 300 -11.35 -16.87 -13.26
CA THR A 300 -11.70 -18.25 -12.90
C THR A 300 -10.52 -18.96 -12.20
N PRO A 301 -10.75 -20.10 -11.53
CA PRO A 301 -9.65 -20.89 -10.97
C PRO A 301 -8.61 -21.30 -12.04
N GLU A 302 -9.06 -21.60 -13.24
CA GLU A 302 -8.23 -21.96 -14.40
C GLU A 302 -7.39 -20.75 -14.86
N ASP A 303 -8.01 -19.55 -14.91
CA ASP A 303 -7.29 -18.30 -15.21
C ASP A 303 -6.20 -18.02 -14.18
N LEU A 304 -6.50 -18.18 -12.90
CA LEU A 304 -5.54 -17.98 -11.81
C LEU A 304 -4.38 -18.97 -11.91
N ALA A 305 -4.65 -20.25 -12.16
CA ALA A 305 -3.62 -21.28 -12.34
C ALA A 305 -2.73 -20.98 -13.55
N GLU A 306 -3.32 -20.53 -14.65
CA GLU A 306 -2.57 -20.17 -15.86
C GLU A 306 -1.70 -18.92 -15.62
N VAL A 307 -2.24 -17.87 -14.98
CA VAL A 307 -1.47 -16.68 -14.63
C VAL A 307 -0.32 -17.03 -13.68
N ASP A 308 -0.56 -17.93 -12.72
CA ASP A 308 0.49 -18.39 -11.80
C ASP A 308 1.59 -19.16 -12.53
N ARG A 309 1.25 -19.94 -13.58
CA ARG A 309 2.22 -20.61 -14.45
C ARG A 309 3.03 -19.61 -15.28
N LEU A 310 2.35 -18.61 -15.89
CA LEU A 310 2.98 -17.61 -16.77
C LEU A 310 3.91 -16.64 -16.02
N THR A 311 3.72 -16.45 -14.71
CA THR A 311 4.53 -15.57 -13.88
C THR A 311 5.71 -16.24 -13.18
N LYS A 312 5.87 -17.57 -13.33
CA LYS A 312 7.08 -18.24 -12.85
C LYS A 312 8.31 -17.69 -13.58
N LYS A 313 9.28 -17.25 -12.81
CA LYS A 313 10.62 -16.93 -13.33
C LYS A 313 11.28 -18.25 -13.76
N ALA A 314 11.85 -18.25 -14.95
CA ALA A 314 12.63 -19.37 -15.44
C ALA A 314 13.89 -19.59 -14.59
#